data_8877ba1ce50c5a339e60c4dcd7be80fc
#
_entry.id   8877ba1ce50c5a339e60c4dcd7be80fc
#
_cell.length_a   1.000
_cell.length_b   1.000
_cell.length_c   1.000
_cell.angle_alpha   90.00
_cell.angle_beta   90.00
_cell.angle_gamma   90.00
#
_symmetry.space_group_name_H-M   'P 1'
#
loop_
_entity.id
_entity.type
_entity.pdbx_description
1 polymer ?
#
loop_
_entity_poly.entity_id
_entity_poly.type
_entity_poly.pdbx_seq_one_letter_code
_entity_poly.pdbx_strand_id
1 'polypeptide(L)'
;MVESAESTFSKVFFAPRRAQNLLAGCIFDRLACQKCFYVTFAESNKGPPQAAEWKGIDFMQRTISAMVGKGSVNHNSRKFKAENVDGNRTHLNIDYCNEPIKKVYHELFDEALKRYNDRQTRADRKIENYYEKIRSSKQEKPFHELILQIGDKENMSAESENGELAREILDEYYRGFQERNPQLKVFSAHLHMDEATPHLHIDFVPFTTDSKRGLDTRVSLKQALAAQGFKGGSRGDTEWNQWVQSEREQLAAVMERHGIEWEHKGTHEKHLSVLDYKKQEREKEINALEDKLAEKKDEFRVMADRIENFDNGERALKKLDESIMNEPEYQLPEPSAMMSARSYKTRFVEPLITKLKSLIKTLFARYFKAIDSYNRLNVTNRNLYRENEKLSKINGQLSEENTRLRAENKDYSLLRRVFGHKQIDSLLEQARNLKGQKRDHTRSK
;
A
#
# COMPACT_ATOMS: atom_id res chain seq x y z
N MET A 1 -1.09 -55.57 16.16
CA MET A 1 -2.43 -56.06 16.48
C MET A 1 -3.38 -54.88 16.29
N VAL A 2 -4.08 -54.97 15.27
CA VAL A 2 -5.46 -54.83 14.85
C VAL A 2 -5.69 -53.39 14.31
N GLU A 3 -5.68 -53.18 12.98
CA GLU A 3 -6.75 -53.25 11.97
C GLU A 3 -7.77 -52.16 12.14
N SER A 4 -7.83 -51.24 11.21
CA SER A 4 -8.52 -51.16 9.89
C SER A 4 -9.97 -50.67 10.00
N ALA A 5 -10.27 -49.62 9.29
CA ALA A 5 -11.46 -49.58 8.44
C ALA A 5 -11.49 -48.35 7.51
N GLU A 6 -11.39 -48.62 6.23
CA GLU A 6 -11.73 -47.79 5.11
C GLU A 6 -13.24 -47.48 5.05
N SER A 7 -13.62 -46.35 4.47
CA SER A 7 -14.86 -46.27 3.68
C SER A 7 -14.85 -45.03 2.77
N THR A 8 -14.51 -45.30 1.53
CA THR A 8 -14.98 -44.79 0.24
C THR A 8 -16.33 -44.06 0.25
N PHE A 9 -16.38 -42.87 -0.43
CA PHE A 9 -17.48 -42.57 -1.35
C PHE A 9 -17.01 -41.61 -2.48
N SER A 10 -16.85 -42.26 -3.60
CA SER A 10 -16.75 -41.69 -4.94
C SER A 10 -18.13 -41.22 -5.41
N LYS A 11 -18.24 -39.99 -5.96
CA LYS A 11 -19.31 -39.65 -6.91
C LYS A 11 -18.75 -38.86 -8.08
N VAL A 12 -18.56 -39.55 -9.14
CA VAL A 12 -18.41 -39.12 -10.53
C VAL A 12 -19.69 -38.43 -10.97
N PHE A 13 -19.60 -37.22 -11.53
CA PHE A 13 -20.63 -36.66 -12.40
C PHE A 13 -20.04 -36.40 -13.78
N PHE A 14 -20.55 -37.17 -14.74
CA PHE A 14 -20.35 -37.02 -16.16
C PHE A 14 -21.02 -35.74 -16.67
N ALA A 15 -20.30 -34.95 -17.47
CA ALA A 15 -20.87 -33.94 -18.35
C ALA A 15 -20.56 -34.29 -19.80
N PRO A 16 -21.49 -34.05 -20.76
CA PRO A 16 -21.50 -34.68 -22.06
C PRO A 16 -20.53 -34.04 -23.05
N ARG A 17 -19.89 -34.91 -23.84
CA ARG A 17 -19.13 -34.59 -25.05
C ARG A 17 -20.02 -33.92 -26.10
N ARG A 18 -19.75 -32.62 -26.41
CA ARG A 18 -19.95 -32.02 -27.75
C ARG A 18 -19.38 -30.60 -27.76
N ALA A 19 -18.13 -30.48 -28.14
CA ALA A 19 -17.48 -29.31 -28.75
C ALA A 19 -15.96 -29.56 -28.88
N GLN A 20 -15.61 -30.64 -29.57
CA GLN A 20 -14.30 -30.80 -30.20
C GLN A 20 -14.56 -30.84 -31.68
N ASN A 21 -14.37 -29.69 -32.32
CA ASN A 21 -14.01 -29.50 -33.73
C ASN A 21 -14.38 -28.07 -34.09
N LEU A 22 -13.41 -27.14 -33.94
CA LEU A 22 -13.28 -25.87 -34.67
C LEU A 22 -12.15 -25.03 -34.03
N LEU A 23 -10.91 -25.58 -34.02
CA LEU A 23 -9.70 -24.82 -33.79
C LEU A 23 -8.54 -25.49 -34.53
N ALA A 24 -8.62 -25.42 -35.86
CA ALA A 24 -7.47 -25.64 -36.74
C ALA A 24 -7.57 -24.62 -37.86
N GLY A 25 -6.75 -23.59 -37.81
CA GLY A 25 -6.60 -22.66 -38.91
C GLY A 25 -6.81 -21.18 -38.52
N CYS A 26 -5.84 -20.57 -37.91
CA CYS A 26 -5.55 -19.12 -38.01
C CYS A 26 -4.23 -18.84 -37.28
N ILE A 27 -3.15 -19.28 -37.87
CA ILE A 27 -1.81 -18.71 -37.65
C ILE A 27 -1.57 -17.88 -38.91
N PHE A 28 -1.15 -16.62 -38.76
CA PHE A 28 -0.94 -15.54 -39.72
C PHE A 28 -2.11 -14.55 -39.87
N ASP A 29 -1.97 -13.42 -39.25
CA ASP A 29 -2.05 -12.02 -39.66
C ASP A 29 -2.45 -11.11 -38.51
N ARG A 30 -1.47 -10.56 -37.82
CA ARG A 30 -1.62 -9.52 -36.79
C ARG A 30 -1.56 -8.08 -37.37
N LEU A 31 -2.03 -7.85 -38.58
CA LEU A 31 -1.96 -6.51 -39.20
C LEU A 31 -3.25 -6.07 -39.93
N ALA A 32 -4.40 -6.63 -39.65
CA ALA A 32 -5.63 -6.25 -40.35
C ALA A 32 -6.89 -6.12 -39.48
N CYS A 33 -6.78 -5.75 -38.20
CA CYS A 33 -7.95 -5.62 -37.33
C CYS A 33 -8.34 -4.19 -36.94
N GLN A 34 -7.88 -3.18 -37.68
CA GLN A 34 -8.32 -1.78 -37.51
C GLN A 34 -9.35 -1.31 -38.54
N LYS A 35 -9.80 -2.16 -39.45
CA LYS A 35 -10.80 -1.82 -40.50
C LYS A 35 -12.11 -2.58 -40.45
N CYS A 36 -12.33 -3.52 -39.56
CA CYS A 36 -13.58 -4.31 -39.50
C CYS A 36 -14.64 -3.75 -38.54
N PHE A 37 -14.47 -2.60 -37.93
CA PHE A 37 -15.49 -2.02 -37.06
C PHE A 37 -16.35 -0.92 -37.70
N TYR A 38 -16.22 -0.68 -39.03
CA TYR A 38 -16.94 0.42 -39.70
C TYR A 38 -17.88 0.00 -40.83
N VAL A 39 -18.22 -1.28 -41.02
CA VAL A 39 -19.05 -1.69 -42.15
C VAL A 39 -20.20 -2.65 -41.76
N THR A 40 -20.94 -2.36 -40.69
CA THR A 40 -22.29 -2.96 -40.49
C THR A 40 -23.20 -2.06 -39.66
N PHE A 41 -23.29 -0.77 -40.05
CA PHE A 41 -24.39 0.07 -39.56
C PHE A 41 -24.90 1.00 -40.67
N ALA A 42 -25.51 0.38 -41.67
CA ALA A 42 -26.38 1.10 -42.57
C ALA A 42 -27.54 0.12 -42.88
N GLU A 43 -28.63 0.32 -42.18
CA GLU A 43 -30.01 0.02 -42.50
C GLU A 43 -30.79 -0.42 -41.23
N SER A 44 -31.22 0.52 -40.42
CA SER A 44 -32.53 0.49 -39.78
C SER A 44 -32.83 1.90 -39.20
N ASN A 45 -33.83 2.52 -39.79
CA ASN A 45 -34.46 3.79 -39.35
C ASN A 45 -35.07 3.61 -37.93
N LYS A 46 -34.30 3.83 -36.91
CA LYS A 46 -34.76 4.19 -35.56
C LYS A 46 -33.75 5.21 -35.02
N GLY A 47 -34.29 6.34 -34.56
CA GLY A 47 -33.55 7.49 -34.11
C GLY A 47 -32.36 7.19 -33.15
N PRO A 48 -31.48 8.17 -32.88
CA PRO A 48 -30.26 7.93 -32.12
C PRO A 48 -30.60 7.30 -30.77
N PRO A 49 -29.94 6.20 -30.37
CA PRO A 49 -30.12 5.69 -29.04
C PRO A 49 -29.69 6.78 -28.04
N GLN A 50 -30.58 7.07 -27.08
CA GLN A 50 -30.23 7.89 -25.92
C GLN A 50 -28.89 7.42 -25.38
N ALA A 51 -28.01 8.35 -25.09
CA ALA A 51 -26.69 8.12 -24.52
C ALA A 51 -26.82 7.09 -23.40
N ALA A 52 -26.36 5.87 -23.67
CA ALA A 52 -26.16 4.88 -22.63
C ALA A 52 -25.13 5.52 -21.69
N GLU A 53 -25.53 5.81 -20.46
CA GLU A 53 -24.62 6.15 -19.37
C GLU A 53 -23.55 5.04 -19.34
N TRP A 54 -22.35 5.37 -19.75
CA TRP A 54 -21.17 4.58 -19.49
C TRP A 54 -21.00 4.61 -17.98
N LYS A 55 -21.58 3.66 -17.26
CA LYS A 55 -21.22 3.37 -15.87
C LYS A 55 -19.73 3.08 -15.89
N GLY A 56 -18.96 3.94 -15.22
CA GLY A 56 -17.52 3.99 -15.29
C GLY A 56 -16.89 2.62 -15.16
N ILE A 57 -16.02 2.30 -16.10
CA ILE A 57 -15.00 1.29 -15.90
C ILE A 57 -14.14 1.85 -14.77
N ASP A 58 -14.14 1.19 -13.64
CA ASP A 58 -13.34 1.56 -12.47
C ASP A 58 -11.88 1.24 -12.85
N PHE A 59 -11.18 2.24 -13.41
CA PHE A 59 -9.78 2.09 -13.79
C PHE A 59 -8.96 1.91 -12.51
N MET A 60 -8.11 0.89 -12.51
CA MET A 60 -7.17 0.67 -11.43
C MET A 60 -6.20 1.86 -11.36
N GLN A 61 -6.20 2.62 -10.26
CA GLN A 61 -5.30 3.76 -10.07
C GLN A 61 -4.00 3.33 -9.40
N ARG A 62 -2.84 3.74 -9.96
CA ARG A 62 -1.51 3.44 -9.41
C ARG A 62 -0.57 4.63 -9.55
N THR A 63 0.31 4.78 -8.57
CA THR A 63 1.36 5.81 -8.59
C THR A 63 2.53 5.41 -9.47
N ILE A 64 3.25 6.40 -10.00
CA ILE A 64 4.54 6.21 -10.69
C ILE A 64 5.64 6.80 -9.82
N SER A 65 6.61 5.97 -9.46
CA SER A 65 7.87 6.40 -8.86
C SER A 65 8.97 6.41 -9.91
N ALA A 66 9.63 7.56 -10.10
CA ALA A 66 10.80 7.70 -10.96
C ALA A 66 11.90 8.36 -10.13
N MET A 67 12.95 7.61 -9.85
CA MET A 67 13.99 8.00 -8.91
C MET A 67 15.36 8.05 -9.56
N VAL A 68 16.23 8.91 -9.03
CA VAL A 68 17.66 8.88 -9.33
C VAL A 68 18.30 7.76 -8.52
N GLY A 69 18.82 6.75 -9.19
CA GLY A 69 19.55 5.67 -8.52
C GLY A 69 20.93 6.10 -8.04
N LYS A 70 21.51 5.26 -7.20
CA LYS A 70 22.89 5.45 -6.70
C LYS A 70 23.96 4.94 -7.67
N GLY A 71 23.56 4.27 -8.76
CA GLY A 71 24.47 3.73 -9.77
C GLY A 71 25.20 2.46 -9.29
N SER A 72 24.52 1.56 -8.60
CA SER A 72 25.12 0.30 -8.14
C SER A 72 24.95 -0.82 -9.17
N VAL A 73 25.72 -0.77 -10.24
CA VAL A 73 25.69 -1.78 -11.34
C VAL A 73 25.84 -3.22 -10.83
N ASN A 74 26.60 -3.45 -9.76
CA ASN A 74 26.75 -4.78 -9.17
C ASN A 74 25.46 -5.25 -8.47
N HIS A 75 24.68 -4.35 -7.88
CA HIS A 75 23.37 -4.67 -7.33
C HIS A 75 22.37 -4.92 -8.46
N ASN A 76 22.35 -4.06 -9.46
CA ASN A 76 21.42 -4.14 -10.60
C ASN A 76 21.61 -5.47 -11.36
N SER A 77 22.87 -5.87 -11.61
CA SER A 77 23.20 -7.15 -12.27
C SER A 77 23.24 -8.38 -11.34
N ARG A 78 22.79 -8.26 -10.07
CA ARG A 78 22.81 -9.33 -9.06
C ARG A 78 24.18 -9.97 -8.79
N LYS A 79 25.28 -9.29 -9.15
CA LYS A 79 26.64 -9.65 -8.69
C LYS A 79 26.81 -9.42 -7.19
N PHE A 80 26.04 -8.48 -6.64
CA PHE A 80 25.87 -8.26 -5.21
C PHE A 80 24.39 -8.37 -4.86
N LYS A 81 24.06 -9.26 -3.90
CA LYS A 81 22.71 -9.46 -3.39
C LYS A 81 22.54 -8.74 -2.07
N ALA A 82 21.56 -7.83 -2.00
CA ALA A 82 21.15 -7.18 -0.75
C ALA A 82 20.22 -8.10 0.06
N GLU A 83 20.00 -7.78 1.34
CA GLU A 83 19.14 -8.57 2.24
C GLU A 83 17.67 -8.67 1.80
N ASN A 84 17.18 -7.70 1.04
CA ASN A 84 15.81 -7.61 0.55
C ASN A 84 15.58 -8.37 -0.76
N VAL A 85 16.60 -9.06 -1.29
CA VAL A 85 16.52 -9.84 -2.53
C VAL A 85 16.14 -11.29 -2.21
N ASP A 86 15.02 -11.76 -2.75
CA ASP A 86 14.65 -13.17 -2.71
C ASP A 86 15.39 -13.96 -3.79
N GLY A 87 16.40 -14.71 -3.36
CA GLY A 87 17.22 -15.53 -4.25
C GLY A 87 16.45 -16.58 -5.06
N ASN A 88 15.29 -17.04 -4.58
CA ASN A 88 14.46 -18.01 -5.28
C ASN A 88 13.75 -17.41 -6.49
N ARG A 89 13.56 -16.09 -6.50
CA ARG A 89 12.84 -15.34 -7.55
C ARG A 89 13.77 -14.62 -8.53
N THR A 90 15.08 -14.62 -8.30
CA THR A 90 16.07 -13.97 -9.19
C THR A 90 15.96 -14.44 -10.64
N HIS A 91 15.46 -15.65 -10.90
CA HIS A 91 15.25 -16.16 -12.24
C HIS A 91 14.10 -15.49 -13.00
N LEU A 92 13.26 -14.72 -12.32
CA LEU A 92 12.14 -13.95 -12.90
C LEU A 92 12.59 -12.57 -13.38
N ASN A 93 13.78 -12.12 -12.98
CA ASN A 93 14.36 -10.86 -13.43
C ASN A 93 14.60 -10.88 -14.94
N ILE A 94 14.54 -9.70 -15.57
CA ILE A 94 14.86 -9.54 -16.99
C ILE A 94 16.13 -8.69 -17.11
N ASP A 95 17.15 -9.27 -17.74
CA ASP A 95 18.38 -8.59 -18.07
C ASP A 95 18.33 -8.13 -19.55
N TYR A 96 18.15 -6.84 -19.79
CA TYR A 96 18.09 -6.30 -21.16
C TYR A 96 19.47 -6.07 -21.75
N CYS A 97 20.37 -5.49 -20.98
CA CYS A 97 21.77 -5.30 -21.34
C CYS A 97 22.64 -5.15 -20.08
N ASN A 98 23.91 -5.54 -20.19
CA ASN A 98 24.89 -5.39 -19.12
C ASN A 98 26.29 -5.32 -19.72
N GLU A 99 26.59 -4.17 -20.36
CA GLU A 99 27.89 -3.93 -20.99
C GLU A 99 28.86 -3.26 -20.01
N PRO A 100 30.16 -3.55 -20.08
CA PRO A 100 31.14 -2.80 -19.30
C PRO A 100 31.15 -1.33 -19.68
N ILE A 101 30.94 -0.44 -18.73
CA ILE A 101 30.90 1.01 -18.97
C ILE A 101 32.15 1.53 -19.71
N LYS A 102 33.34 0.96 -19.44
CA LYS A 102 34.57 1.34 -20.12
C LYS A 102 34.51 1.06 -21.62
N LYS A 103 33.88 -0.03 -22.05
CA LYS A 103 33.66 -0.34 -23.47
C LYS A 103 32.81 0.74 -24.13
N VAL A 104 31.70 1.13 -23.48
CA VAL A 104 30.81 2.20 -23.98
C VAL A 104 31.54 3.54 -24.07
N TYR A 105 32.44 3.84 -23.13
CA TYR A 105 33.27 5.04 -23.20
C TYR A 105 34.21 5.01 -24.38
N HIS A 106 34.83 3.88 -24.69
CA HIS A 106 35.66 3.72 -25.90
C HIS A 106 34.84 3.92 -27.18
N GLU A 107 33.67 3.31 -27.26
CA GLU A 107 32.79 3.46 -28.44
C GLU A 107 32.33 4.91 -28.66
N LEU A 108 31.98 5.64 -27.58
CA LEU A 108 31.44 6.99 -27.71
C LEU A 108 32.52 8.08 -27.87
N PHE A 109 33.69 7.93 -27.26
CA PHE A 109 34.59 9.03 -27.02
C PHE A 109 36.00 8.89 -27.62
N ASP A 110 36.46 7.70 -28.01
CA ASP A 110 37.87 7.52 -28.48
C ASP A 110 38.22 8.37 -29.67
N GLU A 111 37.31 8.47 -30.65
CA GLU A 111 37.57 9.32 -31.81
C GLU A 111 37.63 10.81 -31.46
N ALA A 112 36.73 11.26 -30.60
CA ALA A 112 36.72 12.63 -30.11
C ALA A 112 37.94 12.94 -29.24
N LEU A 113 38.38 11.97 -28.45
CA LEU A 113 39.57 12.04 -27.63
C LEU A 113 40.84 12.16 -28.50
N LYS A 114 40.92 11.36 -29.53
CA LYS A 114 42.02 11.46 -30.52
C LYS A 114 42.05 12.82 -31.17
N ARG A 115 40.95 13.30 -31.76
CA ARG A 115 40.86 14.65 -32.35
C ARG A 115 41.20 15.75 -31.35
N TYR A 116 40.82 15.61 -30.08
CA TYR A 116 41.18 16.57 -29.04
C TYR A 116 42.67 16.56 -28.74
N ASN A 117 43.29 15.38 -28.54
CA ASN A 117 44.69 15.22 -28.21
C ASN A 117 45.64 15.68 -29.36
N ASP A 118 45.24 15.44 -30.61
CA ASP A 118 46.00 15.86 -31.80
C ASP A 118 46.10 17.38 -31.90
N ARG A 119 45.12 18.12 -31.38
CA ARG A 119 45.13 19.59 -31.32
C ARG A 119 45.95 20.15 -30.15
N GLN A 120 46.37 19.30 -29.17
CA GLN A 120 47.13 19.76 -28.02
C GLN A 120 48.64 19.72 -28.27
N THR A 121 49.27 20.90 -28.23
CA THR A 121 50.71 21.04 -28.33
C THR A 121 51.46 20.70 -27.06
N ARG A 122 50.81 20.84 -25.88
CA ARG A 122 51.36 20.58 -24.56
C ARG A 122 50.94 19.19 -24.06
N ALA A 123 51.91 18.37 -23.59
CA ALA A 123 51.66 17.04 -23.11
C ALA A 123 50.73 17.02 -21.88
N ASP A 124 50.87 17.99 -20.95
CA ASP A 124 50.05 18.10 -19.75
C ASP A 124 48.56 18.42 -20.02
N ARG A 125 48.19 18.79 -21.23
CA ARG A 125 46.80 19.02 -21.68
C ARG A 125 46.18 17.81 -22.36
N LYS A 126 47.00 16.82 -22.74
CA LYS A 126 46.50 15.58 -23.33
C LYS A 126 45.80 14.72 -22.28
N ILE A 127 44.77 14.07 -22.72
CA ILE A 127 43.97 13.17 -21.87
C ILE A 127 44.30 11.74 -22.28
N GLU A 128 44.87 10.97 -21.38
CA GLU A 128 45.22 9.56 -21.63
C GLU A 128 43.99 8.65 -21.55
N ASN A 129 43.15 8.84 -20.51
CA ASN A 129 41.95 8.04 -20.27
C ASN A 129 40.76 8.96 -19.94
N TYR A 130 39.82 9.01 -20.86
CA TYR A 130 38.66 9.89 -20.69
C TYR A 130 37.70 9.41 -19.58
N TYR A 131 37.53 8.09 -19.42
CA TYR A 131 36.71 7.54 -18.36
C TYR A 131 37.25 7.93 -16.96
N GLU A 132 38.54 7.74 -16.73
CA GLU A 132 39.16 8.09 -15.46
C GLU A 132 39.14 9.62 -15.19
N LYS A 133 39.23 10.43 -16.26
CA LYS A 133 39.06 11.88 -16.15
C LYS A 133 37.65 12.25 -15.67
N ILE A 134 36.61 11.64 -16.24
CA ILE A 134 35.23 11.90 -15.80
C ILE A 134 34.98 11.35 -14.41
N ARG A 135 35.46 10.14 -14.11
CA ARG A 135 35.33 9.52 -12.78
C ARG A 135 35.92 10.36 -11.65
N SER A 136 37.02 11.05 -11.93
CA SER A 136 37.68 11.98 -10.96
C SER A 136 37.09 13.40 -10.98
N SER A 137 36.19 13.71 -11.91
CA SER A 137 35.57 15.02 -12.03
C SER A 137 34.56 15.28 -10.92
N LYS A 138 34.47 16.53 -10.47
CA LYS A 138 33.44 17.00 -9.55
C LYS A 138 32.21 17.57 -10.27
N GLN A 139 32.28 17.76 -11.58
CA GLN A 139 31.24 18.41 -12.37
C GLN A 139 30.34 17.41 -13.12
N GLU A 140 30.92 16.32 -13.63
CA GLU A 140 30.20 15.31 -14.40
C GLU A 140 30.33 13.95 -13.71
N LYS A 141 29.25 13.16 -13.76
CA LYS A 141 29.27 11.75 -13.29
C LYS A 141 29.56 10.85 -14.50
N PRO A 142 30.23 9.70 -14.29
CA PRO A 142 30.48 8.74 -15.37
C PRO A 142 29.20 8.23 -16.04
N PHE A 143 28.14 8.08 -15.29
CA PHE A 143 26.83 7.66 -15.76
C PHE A 143 25.73 8.09 -14.78
N HIS A 144 24.48 7.92 -15.18
CA HIS A 144 23.30 8.17 -14.39
C HIS A 144 22.40 6.95 -14.40
N GLU A 145 21.63 6.78 -13.35
CA GLU A 145 20.65 5.72 -13.19
C GLU A 145 19.25 6.31 -13.01
N LEU A 146 18.29 5.78 -13.76
CA LEU A 146 16.86 5.99 -13.54
C LEU A 146 16.25 4.70 -13.03
N ILE A 147 15.48 4.78 -11.93
CA ILE A 147 14.72 3.67 -11.39
C ILE A 147 13.24 4.00 -11.54
N LEU A 148 12.49 3.10 -12.17
CA LEU A 148 11.05 3.23 -12.38
C LEU A 148 10.30 2.12 -11.66
N GLN A 149 9.21 2.49 -10.98
CA GLN A 149 8.33 1.57 -10.26
C GLN A 149 6.89 2.04 -10.40
N ILE A 150 5.95 1.08 -10.47
CA ILE A 150 4.51 1.31 -10.50
C ILE A 150 3.93 0.84 -9.17
N GLY A 151 3.17 1.71 -8.48
CA GLY A 151 2.56 1.40 -7.18
C GLY A 151 3.56 1.11 -6.06
N ASP A 152 3.12 0.32 -5.09
CA ASP A 152 3.88 -0.08 -3.92
C ASP A 152 3.68 -1.59 -3.60
N LYS A 153 4.32 -2.07 -2.52
CA LYS A 153 4.25 -3.49 -2.12
C LYS A 153 2.85 -3.98 -1.76
N GLU A 154 1.93 -3.08 -1.40
CA GLU A 154 0.57 -3.44 -0.97
C GLU A 154 -0.34 -3.68 -2.17
N ASN A 155 -0.12 -2.93 -3.26
CA ASN A 155 -1.00 -2.93 -4.41
C ASN A 155 -0.37 -3.47 -5.71
N MET A 156 0.97 -3.56 -5.78
CA MET A 156 1.75 -4.07 -6.92
C MET A 156 2.89 -4.99 -6.44
N SER A 157 2.62 -5.86 -5.46
CA SER A 157 3.60 -6.84 -4.97
C SER A 157 4.10 -7.72 -6.11
N ALA A 158 5.42 -7.93 -6.16
CA ALA A 158 6.05 -8.79 -7.18
C ALA A 158 5.60 -10.26 -7.15
N GLU A 159 4.90 -10.69 -6.10
CA GLU A 159 4.32 -12.04 -5.95
C GLU A 159 2.86 -12.14 -6.40
N SER A 160 2.25 -11.03 -6.80
CA SER A 160 0.84 -10.96 -7.18
C SER A 160 0.66 -10.88 -8.69
N GLU A 161 -0.55 -11.13 -9.16
CA GLU A 161 -0.95 -10.90 -10.57
C GLU A 161 -0.72 -9.44 -10.98
N ASN A 162 -0.93 -8.50 -10.08
CA ASN A 162 -0.64 -7.10 -10.33
C ASN A 162 0.87 -6.85 -10.52
N GLY A 163 1.73 -7.60 -9.83
CA GLY A 163 3.17 -7.55 -10.03
C GLY A 163 3.58 -8.03 -11.42
N GLU A 164 2.97 -9.10 -11.93
CA GLU A 164 3.18 -9.54 -13.31
C GLU A 164 2.72 -8.50 -14.32
N LEU A 165 1.59 -7.85 -14.08
CA LEU A 165 1.11 -6.74 -14.91
C LEU A 165 2.09 -5.56 -14.90
N ALA A 166 2.64 -5.21 -13.72
CA ALA A 166 3.67 -4.17 -13.63
C ALA A 166 4.94 -4.55 -14.42
N ARG A 167 5.34 -5.82 -14.39
CA ARG A 167 6.45 -6.34 -15.18
C ARG A 167 6.21 -6.14 -16.69
N GLU A 168 5.03 -6.51 -17.19
CA GLU A 168 4.67 -6.36 -18.60
C GLU A 168 4.70 -4.89 -19.05
N ILE A 169 4.15 -3.99 -18.21
CA ILE A 169 4.13 -2.55 -18.48
C ILE A 169 5.55 -1.97 -18.50
N LEU A 170 6.40 -2.34 -17.53
CA LEU A 170 7.77 -1.86 -17.45
C LEU A 170 8.64 -2.41 -18.61
N ASP A 171 8.39 -3.65 -19.04
CA ASP A 171 9.05 -4.23 -20.23
C ASP A 171 8.64 -3.49 -21.50
N GLU A 172 7.35 -3.25 -21.70
CA GLU A 172 6.86 -2.48 -22.86
C GLU A 172 7.43 -1.07 -22.89
N TYR A 173 7.46 -0.39 -21.75
CA TYR A 173 8.04 0.94 -21.61
C TYR A 173 9.52 0.96 -21.99
N TYR A 174 10.31 -0.02 -21.50
CA TYR A 174 11.74 -0.08 -21.76
C TYR A 174 12.08 -0.24 -23.24
N ARG A 175 11.31 -1.04 -23.98
CA ARG A 175 11.56 -1.30 -25.42
C ARG A 175 11.67 -0.03 -26.27
N GLY A 176 10.93 1.03 -25.90
CA GLY A 176 11.02 2.33 -26.58
C GLY A 176 12.01 3.32 -25.97
N PHE A 177 12.70 2.97 -24.87
CA PHE A 177 13.50 3.94 -24.11
C PHE A 177 14.69 4.50 -24.91
N GLN A 178 15.48 3.65 -25.56
CA GLN A 178 16.67 4.10 -26.29
C GLN A 178 16.33 4.94 -27.51
N GLU A 179 15.22 4.66 -28.19
CA GLU A 179 14.74 5.43 -29.32
C GLU A 179 14.29 6.85 -28.91
N ARG A 180 13.57 6.95 -27.81
CA ARG A 180 13.18 8.25 -27.22
C ARG A 180 14.36 9.05 -26.69
N ASN A 181 15.44 8.37 -26.29
CA ASN A 181 16.58 8.97 -25.60
C ASN A 181 17.90 8.72 -26.34
N PRO A 182 18.06 9.22 -27.58
CA PRO A 182 19.24 8.92 -28.42
C PRO A 182 20.56 9.43 -27.86
N GLN A 183 20.57 10.47 -27.01
CA GLN A 183 21.76 11.01 -26.34
C GLN A 183 22.07 10.36 -24.96
N LEU A 184 21.29 9.37 -24.58
CA LEU A 184 21.47 8.61 -23.34
C LEU A 184 21.81 7.17 -23.70
N LYS A 185 23.11 6.85 -23.86
CA LYS A 185 23.54 5.49 -24.23
C LYS A 185 23.36 4.55 -23.06
N VAL A 186 22.36 3.69 -23.10
CA VAL A 186 22.11 2.65 -22.10
C VAL A 186 23.21 1.60 -22.22
N PHE A 187 23.79 1.20 -21.06
CA PHE A 187 24.80 0.15 -20.98
C PHE A 187 24.44 -0.97 -19.99
N SER A 188 23.52 -0.69 -19.06
CA SER A 188 23.04 -1.67 -18.10
C SER A 188 21.57 -1.40 -17.85
N ALA A 189 20.72 -2.39 -18.02
CA ALA A 189 19.29 -2.28 -17.75
C ALA A 189 18.72 -3.62 -17.27
N HIS A 190 18.04 -3.58 -16.13
CA HIS A 190 17.52 -4.73 -15.43
C HIS A 190 16.14 -4.46 -14.86
N LEU A 191 15.21 -5.39 -15.08
CA LEU A 191 13.91 -5.39 -14.41
C LEU A 191 13.92 -6.43 -13.31
N HIS A 192 13.72 -6.00 -12.09
CA HIS A 192 13.76 -6.85 -10.91
C HIS A 192 12.37 -7.29 -10.49
N MET A 193 12.21 -8.62 -10.32
CA MET A 193 11.03 -9.29 -9.80
C MET A 193 11.33 -9.99 -8.46
N ASP A 194 12.56 -9.95 -7.99
CA ASP A 194 13.06 -10.62 -6.80
C ASP A 194 13.14 -9.73 -5.55
N GLU A 195 12.49 -8.58 -5.59
CA GLU A 195 12.27 -7.70 -4.46
C GLU A 195 10.76 -7.50 -4.21
N ALA A 196 10.40 -6.67 -3.24
CA ALA A 196 9.01 -6.50 -2.81
C ALA A 196 8.05 -6.02 -3.93
N THR A 197 8.55 -5.18 -4.83
CA THR A 197 7.77 -4.56 -5.92
C THR A 197 8.60 -4.61 -7.22
N PRO A 198 8.00 -4.92 -8.38
CA PRO A 198 8.69 -4.84 -9.65
C PRO A 198 9.22 -3.44 -9.92
N HIS A 199 10.48 -3.34 -10.33
CA HIS A 199 11.09 -2.06 -10.67
C HIS A 199 12.18 -2.24 -11.72
N LEU A 200 12.35 -1.20 -12.53
CA LEU A 200 13.25 -1.17 -13.68
C LEU A 200 14.43 -0.22 -13.40
N HIS A 201 15.63 -0.74 -13.46
CA HIS A 201 16.89 0.01 -13.42
C HIS A 201 17.39 0.28 -14.82
N ILE A 202 17.72 1.52 -15.14
CA ILE A 202 18.31 1.93 -16.43
C ILE A 202 19.54 2.78 -16.14
N ASP A 203 20.72 2.19 -16.38
CA ASP A 203 22.01 2.88 -16.28
C ASP A 203 22.46 3.37 -17.66
N PHE A 204 22.77 4.66 -17.81
CA PHE A 204 23.14 5.24 -19.08
C PHE A 204 24.25 6.28 -18.98
N VAL A 205 25.03 6.40 -20.04
CA VAL A 205 26.03 7.44 -20.26
C VAL A 205 25.40 8.56 -21.08
N PRO A 206 25.21 9.77 -20.52
CA PRO A 206 24.71 10.91 -21.28
C PRO A 206 25.85 11.52 -22.08
N PHE A 207 25.64 11.79 -23.38
CA PHE A 207 26.64 12.41 -24.22
C PHE A 207 26.04 13.51 -25.13
N THR A 208 26.89 14.40 -25.52
CA THR A 208 26.56 15.45 -26.48
C THR A 208 27.63 15.51 -27.56
N THR A 209 27.24 15.89 -28.78
CA THR A 209 28.11 16.14 -29.91
C THR A 209 28.27 17.63 -30.14
N ASP A 210 29.20 18.00 -31.01
CA ASP A 210 29.43 19.38 -31.48
C ASP A 210 29.74 20.39 -30.37
N SER A 211 30.34 19.91 -29.27
CA SER A 211 30.73 20.76 -28.15
C SER A 211 31.90 21.67 -28.54
N LYS A 212 31.76 22.99 -28.28
CA LYS A 212 32.81 23.98 -28.58
C LYS A 212 33.95 23.99 -27.58
N ARG A 213 33.78 23.31 -26.41
CA ARG A 213 34.79 23.28 -25.34
C ARG A 213 35.13 21.83 -24.98
N GLY A 214 36.43 21.53 -24.92
CA GLY A 214 36.91 20.19 -24.61
C GLY A 214 36.82 19.24 -25.78
N LEU A 215 36.36 18.02 -25.56
CA LEU A 215 36.05 17.08 -26.65
C LEU A 215 34.79 17.55 -27.37
N ASP A 216 34.76 17.38 -28.70
CA ASP A 216 33.57 17.64 -29.50
C ASP A 216 32.41 16.70 -29.16
N THR A 217 32.69 15.41 -28.90
CA THR A 217 31.76 14.47 -28.27
C THR A 217 32.22 14.25 -26.87
N ARG A 218 31.35 14.54 -25.87
CA ARG A 218 31.70 14.47 -24.46
C ARG A 218 30.53 14.10 -23.55
N VAL A 219 30.84 13.64 -22.33
CA VAL A 219 29.83 13.45 -21.31
C VAL A 219 29.23 14.78 -20.89
N SER A 220 27.93 14.90 -20.94
CA SER A 220 27.19 16.02 -20.37
C SER A 220 25.69 15.69 -20.27
N LEU A 221 25.17 15.47 -19.09
CA LEU A 221 23.73 15.23 -18.87
C LEU A 221 22.92 16.45 -19.30
N LYS A 222 23.32 17.63 -18.86
CA LYS A 222 22.60 18.88 -19.17
C LYS A 222 22.45 19.10 -20.69
N GLN A 223 23.52 18.93 -21.44
CA GLN A 223 23.49 19.17 -22.89
C GLN A 223 22.81 18.05 -23.66
N ALA A 224 22.93 16.81 -23.20
CA ALA A 224 22.19 15.67 -23.75
C ALA A 224 20.67 15.88 -23.63
N LEU A 225 20.19 16.30 -22.48
CA LEU A 225 18.77 16.58 -22.28
C LEU A 225 18.30 17.85 -22.99
N ALA A 226 19.14 18.90 -23.01
CA ALA A 226 18.83 20.12 -23.75
C ALA A 226 18.69 19.85 -25.28
N ALA A 227 19.49 18.94 -25.85
CA ALA A 227 19.38 18.51 -27.25
C ALA A 227 18.05 17.80 -27.54
N GLN A 228 17.44 17.19 -26.53
CA GLN A 228 16.11 16.56 -26.59
C GLN A 228 14.96 17.56 -26.32
N GLY A 229 15.27 18.83 -26.07
CA GLY A 229 14.28 19.90 -25.89
C GLY A 229 14.05 20.32 -24.42
N PHE A 230 14.68 19.68 -23.44
CA PHE A 230 14.55 20.01 -22.03
C PHE A 230 15.52 21.13 -21.65
N LYS A 231 15.01 22.35 -21.51
CA LYS A 231 15.88 23.54 -21.37
C LYS A 231 16.16 23.96 -19.93
N GLY A 232 15.43 23.37 -18.96
CA GLY A 232 15.47 23.84 -17.59
C GLY A 232 15.04 25.32 -17.47
N GLY A 233 14.83 25.82 -16.30
CA GLY A 233 14.43 27.19 -16.09
C GLY A 233 14.80 27.73 -14.71
N SER A 234 14.55 26.98 -13.66
CA SER A 234 14.78 27.36 -12.28
C SER A 234 15.49 26.26 -11.49
N ARG A 235 15.81 26.53 -10.22
CA ARG A 235 16.43 25.53 -9.33
C ARG A 235 15.55 24.27 -9.15
N GLY A 236 14.23 24.41 -9.23
CA GLY A 236 13.28 23.30 -9.10
C GLY A 236 12.84 22.71 -10.45
N ASP A 237 13.10 23.42 -11.55
CA ASP A 237 12.71 23.01 -12.91
C ASP A 237 13.98 22.88 -13.78
N THR A 238 14.75 21.83 -13.50
CA THR A 238 15.98 21.52 -14.21
C THR A 238 15.69 20.67 -15.45
N GLU A 239 16.66 20.59 -16.40
CA GLU A 239 16.59 19.70 -17.56
C GLU A 239 16.28 18.25 -17.13
N TRP A 240 16.88 17.80 -16.03
CA TRP A 240 16.63 16.49 -15.44
C TRP A 240 15.19 16.32 -14.98
N ASN A 241 14.65 17.29 -14.22
CA ASN A 241 13.28 17.18 -13.69
C ASN A 241 12.23 17.18 -14.82
N GLN A 242 12.43 17.99 -15.84
CA GLN A 242 11.57 18.02 -17.03
C GLN A 242 11.62 16.68 -17.77
N TRP A 243 12.80 16.13 -17.96
CA TRP A 243 12.98 14.84 -18.61
C TRP A 243 12.35 13.69 -17.81
N VAL A 244 12.60 13.62 -16.49
CA VAL A 244 11.98 12.61 -15.63
C VAL A 244 10.46 12.71 -15.66
N GLN A 245 9.91 13.92 -15.69
CA GLN A 245 8.46 14.11 -15.80
C GLN A 245 7.94 13.60 -17.15
N SER A 246 8.64 13.88 -18.25
CA SER A 246 8.30 13.33 -19.55
C SER A 246 8.36 11.79 -19.58
N GLU A 247 9.37 11.17 -18.96
CA GLU A 247 9.45 9.71 -18.90
C GLU A 247 8.35 9.08 -18.01
N ARG A 248 7.89 9.79 -16.96
CA ARG A 248 6.68 9.39 -16.21
C ARG A 248 5.43 9.41 -17.07
N GLU A 249 5.28 10.44 -17.92
CA GLU A 249 4.15 10.55 -18.84
C GLU A 249 4.18 9.46 -19.91
N GLN A 250 5.37 9.08 -20.39
CA GLN A 250 5.52 7.93 -21.28
C GLN A 250 5.14 6.62 -20.61
N LEU A 251 5.54 6.41 -19.33
CA LEU A 251 5.13 5.24 -18.57
C LEU A 251 3.63 5.24 -18.30
N ALA A 252 3.03 6.40 -17.97
CA ALA A 252 1.60 6.55 -17.79
C ALA A 252 0.81 6.18 -19.05
N ALA A 253 1.28 6.58 -20.22
CA ALA A 253 0.66 6.21 -21.49
C ALA A 253 0.72 4.68 -21.76
N VAL A 254 1.77 3.99 -21.29
CA VAL A 254 1.80 2.52 -21.31
C VAL A 254 0.79 1.94 -20.32
N MET A 255 0.74 2.46 -19.10
CA MET A 255 -0.20 2.03 -18.05
C MET A 255 -1.67 2.14 -18.51
N GLU A 256 -2.04 3.25 -19.17
CA GLU A 256 -3.39 3.43 -19.72
C GLU A 256 -3.78 2.33 -20.72
N ARG A 257 -2.84 1.90 -21.59
CA ARG A 257 -3.08 0.78 -22.52
C ARG A 257 -3.38 -0.54 -21.81
N HIS A 258 -2.88 -0.68 -20.58
CA HIS A 258 -3.13 -1.84 -19.72
C HIS A 258 -4.27 -1.62 -18.70
N GLY A 259 -5.06 -0.53 -18.85
CA GLY A 259 -6.21 -0.25 -17.97
C GLY A 259 -5.84 0.29 -16.59
N ILE A 260 -4.66 0.87 -16.44
CA ILE A 260 -4.21 1.49 -15.19
C ILE A 260 -4.07 2.99 -15.39
N GLU A 261 -4.74 3.78 -14.55
CA GLU A 261 -4.65 5.24 -14.53
C GLU A 261 -3.54 5.71 -13.58
N TRP A 262 -2.79 6.73 -13.96
CA TRP A 262 -1.77 7.31 -13.10
C TRP A 262 -2.38 8.14 -11.97
N GLU A 263 -2.18 7.68 -10.73
CA GLU A 263 -2.57 8.40 -9.51
C GLU A 263 -1.51 9.45 -9.14
N HIS A 264 -1.90 10.72 -9.15
CA HIS A 264 -1.08 11.83 -8.67
C HIS A 264 -1.36 12.09 -7.18
N LYS A 265 -0.58 11.52 -6.27
CA LYS A 265 -0.76 11.78 -4.80
C LYS A 265 -0.43 13.22 -4.40
N GLY A 266 0.27 14.01 -5.24
CA GLY A 266 0.64 15.40 -4.94
C GLY A 266 1.52 15.57 -3.70
N THR A 267 1.97 14.47 -3.10
CA THR A 267 2.83 14.45 -1.92
C THR A 267 4.30 14.49 -2.37
N HIS A 268 5.04 15.47 -1.86
CA HIS A 268 6.51 15.47 -1.96
C HIS A 268 7.10 14.71 -0.76
N GLU A 269 6.71 13.46 -0.59
CA GLU A 269 7.30 12.63 0.47
C GLU A 269 8.79 12.45 0.20
N LYS A 270 9.59 12.80 1.20
CA LYS A 270 11.03 12.64 1.15
C LYS A 270 11.33 11.14 1.10
N HIS A 271 12.02 10.71 0.07
CA HIS A 271 12.42 9.31 -0.08
C HIS A 271 13.20 8.88 1.16
N LEU A 272 12.63 7.96 1.93
CA LEU A 272 13.29 7.40 3.10
C LEU A 272 14.42 6.47 2.67
N SER A 273 15.50 6.44 3.43
CA SER A 273 16.49 5.38 3.26
C SER A 273 15.85 4.03 3.59
N VAL A 274 16.37 2.94 3.04
CA VAL A 274 15.90 1.56 3.36
C VAL A 274 15.88 1.30 4.87
N LEU A 275 16.87 1.85 5.59
CA LEU A 275 16.95 1.74 7.05
C LEU A 275 15.85 2.54 7.75
N ASP A 276 15.57 3.78 7.31
CA ASP A 276 14.51 4.61 7.89
C ASP A 276 13.13 4.02 7.61
N TYR A 277 12.92 3.48 6.42
CA TYR A 277 11.69 2.76 6.08
C TYR A 277 11.50 1.51 6.96
N LYS A 278 12.52 0.66 7.09
CA LYS A 278 12.49 -0.52 7.98
C LYS A 278 12.22 -0.10 9.44
N LYS A 279 12.78 1.03 9.88
CA LYS A 279 12.54 1.56 11.23
C LYS A 279 11.09 1.97 11.42
N GLN A 280 10.50 2.69 10.48
CA GLN A 280 9.09 3.10 10.54
C GLN A 280 8.14 1.89 10.52
N GLU A 281 8.41 0.89 9.68
CA GLU A 281 7.60 -0.33 9.64
C GLU A 281 7.67 -1.10 10.98
N ARG A 282 8.89 -1.23 11.55
CA ARG A 282 9.06 -1.85 12.88
C ARG A 282 8.35 -1.07 13.99
N GLU A 283 8.35 0.25 13.92
CA GLU A 283 7.64 1.11 14.88
C GLU A 283 6.12 0.92 14.79
N LYS A 284 5.57 0.78 13.58
CA LYS A 284 4.15 0.43 13.38
C LYS A 284 3.81 -0.96 13.93
N GLU A 285 4.68 -1.95 13.70
CA GLU A 285 4.51 -3.30 14.25
C GLU A 285 4.53 -3.30 15.78
N ILE A 286 5.47 -2.57 16.39
CA ILE A 286 5.57 -2.44 17.86
C ILE A 286 4.29 -1.83 18.42
N ASN A 287 3.83 -0.71 17.87
CA ASN A 287 2.60 -0.05 18.31
C ASN A 287 1.39 -0.99 18.21
N ALA A 288 1.26 -1.72 17.10
CA ALA A 288 0.18 -2.70 16.93
C ALA A 288 0.26 -3.88 17.91
N LEU A 289 1.47 -4.29 18.30
CA LEU A 289 1.68 -5.33 19.33
C LEU A 289 1.40 -4.79 20.74
N GLU A 290 1.74 -3.55 21.03
CA GLU A 290 1.45 -2.89 22.30
C GLU A 290 -0.07 -2.73 22.51
N ASP A 291 -0.80 -2.34 21.45
CA ASP A 291 -2.27 -2.26 21.49
C ASP A 291 -2.91 -3.64 21.79
N LYS A 292 -2.45 -4.69 21.10
CA LYS A 292 -2.90 -6.07 21.36
C LYS A 292 -2.56 -6.54 22.78
N LEU A 293 -1.38 -6.15 23.29
CA LEU A 293 -0.96 -6.49 24.65
C LEU A 293 -1.84 -5.78 25.68
N ALA A 294 -2.20 -4.52 25.44
CA ALA A 294 -3.12 -3.77 26.31
C ALA A 294 -4.50 -4.42 26.35
N GLU A 295 -5.05 -4.81 25.18
CA GLU A 295 -6.32 -5.53 25.08
C GLU A 295 -6.29 -6.84 25.85
N LYS A 296 -5.23 -7.62 25.71
CA LYS A 296 -5.08 -8.89 26.45
C LYS A 296 -4.94 -8.70 27.96
N LYS A 297 -4.23 -7.66 28.40
CA LYS A 297 -4.15 -7.32 29.83
C LYS A 297 -5.52 -6.97 30.41
N ASP A 298 -6.34 -6.24 29.67
CA ASP A 298 -7.71 -5.93 30.12
C ASP A 298 -8.62 -7.17 30.17
N GLU A 299 -8.50 -8.08 29.18
CA GLU A 299 -9.19 -9.38 29.23
C GLU A 299 -8.80 -10.19 30.49
N PHE A 300 -7.48 -10.26 30.79
CA PHE A 300 -6.98 -10.94 31.99
C PHE A 300 -7.52 -10.32 33.27
N ARG A 301 -7.57 -8.98 33.35
CA ARG A 301 -8.12 -8.29 34.52
C ARG A 301 -9.59 -8.65 34.73
N VAL A 302 -10.40 -8.63 33.66
CA VAL A 302 -11.82 -9.01 33.74
C VAL A 302 -12.00 -10.48 34.16
N MET A 303 -11.11 -11.38 33.70
CA MET A 303 -11.14 -12.78 34.14
C MET A 303 -10.77 -12.94 35.63
N ALA A 304 -9.73 -12.22 36.08
CA ALA A 304 -9.32 -12.24 37.49
C ALA A 304 -10.46 -11.76 38.42
N ASP A 305 -11.10 -10.63 38.05
CA ASP A 305 -12.25 -10.10 38.78
C ASP A 305 -13.43 -11.11 38.83
N ARG A 306 -13.65 -11.86 37.75
CA ARG A 306 -14.69 -12.93 37.73
C ARG A 306 -14.35 -14.07 38.66
N ILE A 307 -13.09 -14.52 38.67
CA ILE A 307 -12.64 -15.60 39.60
C ILE A 307 -12.78 -15.15 41.04
N GLU A 308 -12.33 -13.93 41.37
CA GLU A 308 -12.48 -13.39 42.74
C GLU A 308 -13.96 -13.30 43.18
N ASN A 309 -14.83 -12.83 42.28
CA ASN A 309 -16.27 -12.78 42.53
C ASN A 309 -16.88 -14.18 42.73
N PHE A 310 -16.42 -15.19 41.97
CA PHE A 310 -16.85 -16.58 42.17
C PHE A 310 -16.41 -17.13 43.51
N ASP A 311 -15.14 -16.94 43.91
CA ASP A 311 -14.60 -17.37 45.20
C ASP A 311 -15.30 -16.68 46.37
N ASN A 312 -15.63 -15.39 46.24
CA ASN A 312 -16.40 -14.66 47.21
C ASN A 312 -17.84 -15.21 47.35
N GLY A 313 -18.46 -15.57 46.20
CA GLY A 313 -19.77 -16.22 46.17
C GLY A 313 -19.75 -17.59 46.83
N GLU A 314 -18.76 -18.42 46.60
CA GLU A 314 -18.60 -19.73 47.23
C GLU A 314 -18.41 -19.61 48.75
N ARG A 315 -17.56 -18.67 49.19
CA ARG A 315 -17.38 -18.39 50.63
C ARG A 315 -18.67 -17.90 51.31
N ALA A 316 -19.45 -17.08 50.62
CA ALA A 316 -20.74 -16.62 51.11
C ALA A 316 -21.75 -17.77 51.20
N LEU A 317 -21.78 -18.69 50.24
CA LEU A 317 -22.63 -19.89 50.27
C LEU A 317 -22.27 -20.83 51.41
N LYS A 318 -20.96 -21.10 51.62
CA LYS A 318 -20.51 -21.93 52.77
C LYS A 318 -20.94 -21.34 54.13
N LYS A 319 -20.76 -20.02 54.31
CA LYS A 319 -21.22 -19.32 55.50
C LYS A 319 -22.74 -19.38 55.67
N LEU A 320 -23.49 -19.29 54.58
CA LEU A 320 -24.95 -19.40 54.62
C LEU A 320 -25.40 -20.82 55.02
N ASP A 321 -24.72 -21.86 54.49
CA ASP A 321 -24.97 -23.25 54.77
C ASP A 321 -24.73 -23.56 56.27
N GLU A 322 -23.57 -23.14 56.80
CA GLU A 322 -23.22 -23.24 58.21
C GLU A 322 -24.25 -22.51 59.13
N SER A 323 -24.67 -21.32 58.72
CA SER A 323 -25.67 -20.54 59.45
C SER A 323 -27.04 -21.21 59.45
N ILE A 324 -27.52 -21.71 58.31
CA ILE A 324 -28.81 -22.40 58.19
C ILE A 324 -28.80 -23.70 58.94
N MET A 325 -27.69 -24.47 58.86
CA MET A 325 -27.59 -25.78 59.58
C MET A 325 -27.54 -25.65 61.12
N ASN A 326 -26.97 -24.56 61.61
CA ASN A 326 -26.77 -24.34 63.03
C ASN A 326 -27.88 -23.50 63.73
N GLU A 327 -28.71 -22.80 62.96
CA GLU A 327 -29.81 -22.01 63.55
C GLU A 327 -30.98 -22.87 64.01
N PRO A 328 -31.43 -22.75 65.25
CA PRO A 328 -32.55 -23.50 65.77
C PRO A 328 -33.85 -23.38 64.98
N GLU A 329 -33.99 -22.27 64.23
CA GLU A 329 -35.14 -21.98 63.35
C GLU A 329 -35.32 -22.96 62.20
N TYR A 330 -34.23 -23.61 61.80
CA TYR A 330 -34.19 -24.52 60.61
C TYR A 330 -34.04 -25.99 61.07
N GLN A 331 -34.01 -26.22 62.37
CA GLN A 331 -33.91 -27.55 62.93
C GLN A 331 -35.28 -28.02 63.46
N LEU A 332 -35.54 -29.32 63.31
CA LEU A 332 -36.72 -29.96 63.91
C LEU A 332 -36.38 -30.37 65.33
N PRO A 333 -37.15 -29.92 66.30
CA PRO A 333 -36.93 -30.35 67.67
C PRO A 333 -37.27 -31.84 67.83
N GLU A 334 -36.62 -32.50 68.77
CA GLU A 334 -36.92 -33.90 69.13
C GLU A 334 -38.39 -34.07 69.60
N PRO A 335 -39.12 -35.09 69.08
CA PRO A 335 -40.50 -35.33 69.49
C PRO A 335 -40.57 -35.78 70.93
N SER A 336 -41.43 -35.16 71.73
CA SER A 336 -41.67 -35.65 73.09
C SER A 336 -42.38 -37.00 73.07
N ALA A 337 -42.12 -37.87 74.05
CA ALA A 337 -42.62 -39.23 74.14
C ALA A 337 -44.16 -39.37 74.08
N MET A 338 -44.91 -38.33 74.35
CA MET A 338 -46.40 -38.30 74.32
C MET A 338 -47.00 -37.58 73.14
N MET A 339 -46.18 -37.07 72.17
CA MET A 339 -46.64 -36.29 70.99
C MET A 339 -47.02 -37.22 69.84
N SER A 340 -48.25 -37.10 69.37
CA SER A 340 -48.64 -37.85 68.16
C SER A 340 -47.94 -37.35 66.92
N ALA A 341 -47.62 -38.21 65.94
CA ALA A 341 -46.99 -37.89 64.68
C ALA A 341 -47.76 -36.79 63.94
N ARG A 342 -49.08 -36.76 64.06
CA ARG A 342 -49.92 -35.72 63.41
C ARG A 342 -49.68 -34.34 64.04
N SER A 343 -49.60 -34.30 65.40
CA SER A 343 -49.34 -33.06 66.13
C SER A 343 -47.92 -32.54 65.86
N TYR A 344 -46.93 -33.44 65.83
CA TYR A 344 -45.55 -33.06 65.48
C TYR A 344 -45.45 -32.47 64.02
N LYS A 345 -46.10 -33.15 63.08
CA LYS A 345 -46.14 -32.67 61.66
C LYS A 345 -46.71 -31.26 61.60
N THR A 346 -47.88 -31.00 62.16
CA THR A 346 -48.58 -29.72 62.06
C THR A 346 -47.88 -28.61 62.83
N ARG A 347 -47.27 -28.92 63.98
CA ARG A 347 -46.68 -27.88 64.83
C ARG A 347 -45.25 -27.53 64.49
N PHE A 348 -44.46 -28.44 63.91
CA PHE A 348 -43.05 -28.23 63.66
C PHE A 348 -42.64 -28.40 62.14
N VAL A 349 -43.11 -29.47 61.48
CA VAL A 349 -42.70 -29.80 60.13
C VAL A 349 -43.33 -28.87 59.10
N GLU A 350 -44.65 -28.65 59.15
CA GLU A 350 -45.36 -27.80 58.18
C GLU A 350 -44.89 -26.32 58.22
N PRO A 351 -44.68 -25.69 59.39
CA PRO A 351 -44.11 -24.35 59.48
C PRO A 351 -42.70 -24.29 58.94
N LEU A 352 -41.84 -25.27 59.24
CA LEU A 352 -40.49 -25.33 58.69
C LEU A 352 -40.50 -25.46 57.17
N ILE A 353 -41.30 -26.36 56.58
CA ILE A 353 -41.46 -26.52 55.13
C ILE A 353 -41.96 -25.22 54.53
N THR A 354 -42.87 -24.50 55.11
CA THR A 354 -43.40 -23.22 54.64
C THR A 354 -42.31 -22.15 54.62
N LYS A 355 -41.49 -22.12 55.71
CA LYS A 355 -40.34 -21.20 55.79
C LYS A 355 -39.29 -21.48 54.73
N LEU A 356 -38.93 -22.77 54.54
CA LEU A 356 -37.97 -23.17 53.45
C LEU A 356 -38.50 -22.85 52.06
N LYS A 357 -39.80 -23.08 51.77
CA LYS A 357 -40.45 -22.71 50.56
C LYS A 357 -40.38 -21.19 50.30
N SER A 358 -40.54 -20.36 51.31
CA SER A 358 -40.44 -18.91 51.26
C SER A 358 -39.00 -18.47 50.96
N LEU A 359 -38.01 -19.10 51.62
CA LEU A 359 -36.59 -18.85 51.39
C LEU A 359 -36.21 -19.17 49.95
N ILE A 360 -36.61 -20.34 49.44
CA ILE A 360 -36.38 -20.76 48.05
C ILE A 360 -36.98 -19.75 47.06
N LYS A 361 -38.23 -19.31 47.27
CA LYS A 361 -38.87 -18.29 46.42
C LYS A 361 -38.08 -16.98 46.41
N THR A 362 -37.58 -16.56 47.57
CA THR A 362 -36.77 -15.32 47.68
C THR A 362 -35.45 -15.45 46.94
N LEU A 363 -34.78 -16.60 47.06
CA LEU A 363 -33.53 -16.88 46.33
C LEU A 363 -33.74 -16.90 44.81
N PHE A 364 -34.80 -17.52 44.31
CA PHE A 364 -35.16 -17.48 42.90
C PHE A 364 -35.44 -16.06 42.40
N ALA A 365 -36.19 -15.27 43.16
CA ALA A 365 -36.47 -13.87 42.81
C ALA A 365 -35.17 -13.04 42.69
N ARG A 366 -34.23 -13.21 43.64
CA ARG A 366 -32.91 -12.57 43.61
C ARG A 366 -32.07 -13.05 42.43
N TYR A 367 -32.07 -14.35 42.13
CA TYR A 367 -31.37 -14.94 41.00
C TYR A 367 -31.88 -14.38 39.67
N PHE A 368 -33.18 -14.33 39.43
CA PHE A 368 -33.74 -13.76 38.20
C PHE A 368 -33.43 -12.27 38.07
N LYS A 369 -33.49 -11.51 39.18
CA LYS A 369 -33.09 -10.11 39.18
C LYS A 369 -31.60 -9.91 38.80
N ALA A 370 -30.72 -10.79 39.31
CA ALA A 370 -29.30 -10.76 38.98
C ALA A 370 -29.05 -11.06 37.49
N ILE A 371 -29.73 -12.09 36.93
CA ILE A 371 -29.68 -12.41 35.51
C ILE A 371 -30.16 -11.23 34.64
N ASP A 372 -31.27 -10.60 34.99
CA ASP A 372 -31.79 -9.45 34.24
C ASP A 372 -30.81 -8.28 34.29
N SER A 373 -30.21 -8.00 35.43
CA SER A 373 -29.17 -6.97 35.58
C SER A 373 -27.93 -7.31 34.76
N TYR A 374 -27.49 -8.56 34.73
CA TYR A 374 -26.39 -9.03 33.91
C TYR A 374 -26.66 -8.85 32.41
N ASN A 375 -27.85 -9.22 31.96
CA ASN A 375 -28.25 -9.07 30.57
C ASN A 375 -28.28 -7.60 30.14
N ARG A 376 -28.79 -6.70 30.98
CA ARG A 376 -28.78 -5.25 30.73
C ARG A 376 -27.34 -4.70 30.62
N LEU A 377 -26.47 -5.07 31.57
CA LEU A 377 -25.05 -4.68 31.53
C LEU A 377 -24.36 -5.19 30.29
N ASN A 378 -24.63 -6.41 29.86
CA ASN A 378 -24.04 -6.99 28.66
C ASN A 378 -24.47 -6.23 27.38
N VAL A 379 -25.74 -5.83 27.27
CA VAL A 379 -26.24 -5.00 26.17
C VAL A 379 -25.58 -3.63 26.21
N THR A 380 -25.46 -3.00 27.37
CA THR A 380 -24.82 -1.70 27.52
C THR A 380 -23.34 -1.76 27.11
N ASN A 381 -22.60 -2.76 27.56
CA ASN A 381 -21.21 -2.98 27.19
C ASN A 381 -21.05 -3.12 25.66
N ARG A 382 -21.86 -3.95 25.01
CA ARG A 382 -21.82 -4.09 23.53
C ARG A 382 -22.05 -2.76 22.82
N ASN A 383 -22.96 -1.94 23.31
CA ASN A 383 -23.22 -0.62 22.73
C ASN A 383 -22.05 0.33 22.95
N LEU A 384 -21.45 0.34 24.15
CA LEU A 384 -20.25 1.14 24.43
C LEU A 384 -19.04 0.73 23.59
N TYR A 385 -18.83 -0.57 23.36
CA TYR A 385 -17.78 -1.04 22.45
C TYR A 385 -17.98 -0.52 21.02
N ARG A 386 -19.20 -0.61 20.48
CA ARG A 386 -19.50 -0.09 19.14
C ARG A 386 -19.32 1.42 19.05
N GLU A 387 -19.65 2.14 20.10
CA GLU A 387 -19.48 3.59 20.16
C GLU A 387 -18.00 3.99 20.24
N ASN A 388 -17.21 3.28 21.05
CA ASN A 388 -15.76 3.45 21.12
C ASN A 388 -15.06 3.15 19.77
N GLU A 389 -15.48 2.12 19.08
CA GLU A 389 -14.96 1.81 17.74
C GLU A 389 -15.24 2.95 16.74
N LYS A 390 -16.47 3.49 16.75
CA LYS A 390 -16.84 4.65 15.92
C LYS A 390 -16.02 5.89 16.28
N LEU A 391 -15.86 6.18 17.56
CA LEU A 391 -15.08 7.32 18.05
C LEU A 391 -13.60 7.18 17.71
N SER A 392 -13.04 5.98 17.82
CA SER A 392 -11.66 5.68 17.42
C SER A 392 -11.42 5.96 15.93
N LYS A 393 -12.36 5.52 15.09
CA LYS A 393 -12.30 5.78 13.64
C LYS A 393 -12.38 7.29 13.32
N ILE A 394 -13.31 8.00 13.96
CA ILE A 394 -13.44 9.46 13.81
C ILE A 394 -12.17 10.18 14.27
N ASN A 395 -11.59 9.77 15.41
CA ASN A 395 -10.35 10.33 15.91
C ASN A 395 -9.18 10.09 14.96
N GLY A 396 -9.10 8.93 14.33
CA GLY A 396 -8.12 8.65 13.27
C GLY A 396 -8.25 9.62 12.11
N GLN A 397 -9.46 9.75 11.56
CA GLN A 397 -9.75 10.67 10.45
C GLN A 397 -9.45 12.14 10.81
N LEU A 398 -9.83 12.58 12.00
CA LEU A 398 -9.54 13.93 12.49
C LEU A 398 -8.03 14.16 12.69
N SER A 399 -7.29 13.15 13.11
CA SER A 399 -5.82 13.23 13.26
C SER A 399 -5.12 13.38 11.92
N GLU A 400 -5.54 12.62 10.92
CA GLU A 400 -5.04 12.73 9.54
C GLU A 400 -5.36 14.11 8.94
N GLU A 401 -6.61 14.56 9.08
CA GLU A 401 -7.01 15.90 8.61
C GLU A 401 -6.26 17.02 9.31
N ASN A 402 -6.05 16.93 10.63
CA ASN A 402 -5.21 17.88 11.37
C ASN A 402 -3.77 17.91 10.87
N THR A 403 -3.20 16.76 10.55
CA THR A 403 -1.84 16.66 10.00
C THR A 403 -1.76 17.34 8.64
N ARG A 404 -2.74 17.09 7.76
CA ARG A 404 -2.85 17.74 6.45
C ARG A 404 -3.01 19.26 6.60
N LEU A 405 -3.95 19.71 7.42
CA LEU A 405 -4.21 21.15 7.63
C LEU A 405 -3.00 21.87 8.25
N ARG A 406 -2.22 21.21 9.11
CA ARG A 406 -0.98 21.77 9.64
C ARG A 406 0.09 21.94 8.58
N ALA A 407 0.21 20.98 7.64
CA ALA A 407 1.12 21.11 6.50
C ALA A 407 0.68 22.26 5.58
N GLU A 408 -0.59 22.33 5.18
CA GLU A 408 -1.15 23.42 4.38
C GLU A 408 -0.97 24.79 5.04
N ASN A 409 -1.18 24.88 6.35
CA ASN A 409 -0.98 26.13 7.10
C ASN A 409 0.49 26.55 7.16
N LYS A 410 1.41 25.57 7.22
CA LYS A 410 2.86 25.84 7.13
C LYS A 410 3.22 26.40 5.76
N ASP A 411 2.71 25.84 4.69
CA ASP A 411 2.95 26.32 3.33
C ASP A 411 2.31 27.69 3.09
N TYR A 412 1.09 27.89 3.58
CA TYR A 412 0.43 29.20 3.57
C TYR A 412 1.23 30.26 4.33
N SER A 413 1.81 29.92 5.48
CA SER A 413 2.67 30.81 6.26
C SER A 413 3.98 31.16 5.52
N LEU A 414 4.55 30.20 4.76
CA LEU A 414 5.70 30.44 3.89
C LEU A 414 5.35 31.40 2.75
N LEU A 415 4.21 31.19 2.08
CA LEU A 415 3.72 32.08 1.03
C LEU A 415 3.53 33.52 1.54
N ARG A 416 2.90 33.70 2.72
CA ARG A 416 2.75 34.98 3.36
C ARG A 416 4.07 35.68 3.70
N ARG A 417 5.10 34.90 4.05
CA ARG A 417 6.45 35.43 4.32
C ARG A 417 7.17 35.87 3.05
N VAL A 418 7.00 35.13 1.95
CA VAL A 418 7.67 35.44 0.67
C VAL A 418 6.99 36.57 -0.07
N PHE A 419 5.66 36.55 -0.17
CA PHE A 419 4.87 37.51 -0.99
C PHE A 419 4.30 38.69 -0.17
N GLY A 420 4.38 38.60 1.16
CA GLY A 420 3.78 39.59 2.07
C GLY A 420 2.27 39.37 2.30
N HIS A 421 1.83 39.79 3.49
CA HIS A 421 0.43 39.56 3.93
C HIS A 421 -0.60 40.22 3.01
N LYS A 422 -0.38 41.48 2.66
CA LYS A 422 -1.33 42.28 1.84
C LYS A 422 -1.56 41.67 0.45
N GLN A 423 -0.52 41.16 -0.17
CA GLN A 423 -0.61 40.58 -1.53
C GLN A 423 -1.36 39.25 -1.52
N ILE A 424 -1.13 38.42 -0.54
CA ILE A 424 -1.85 37.14 -0.39
C ILE A 424 -3.31 37.39 -0.04
N ASP A 425 -3.64 38.37 0.84
CA ASP A 425 -5.01 38.68 1.20
C ASP A 425 -5.79 39.22 -0.02
N SER A 426 -5.18 40.05 -0.86
CA SER A 426 -5.78 40.52 -2.12
C SER A 426 -6.07 39.37 -3.10
N LEU A 427 -5.13 38.43 -3.28
CA LEU A 427 -5.31 37.27 -4.14
C LEU A 427 -6.43 36.34 -3.62
N LEU A 428 -6.53 36.15 -2.31
CA LEU A 428 -7.61 35.37 -1.69
C LEU A 428 -8.98 36.03 -1.89
N GLU A 429 -9.04 37.33 -1.81
CA GLU A 429 -10.29 38.08 -2.04
C GLU A 429 -10.72 37.97 -3.50
N GLN A 430 -9.82 38.10 -4.45
CA GLN A 430 -10.07 37.87 -5.87
C GLN A 430 -10.58 36.45 -6.14
N ALA A 431 -9.93 35.43 -5.56
CA ALA A 431 -10.33 34.03 -5.70
C ALA A 431 -11.71 33.73 -5.09
N ARG A 432 -12.05 34.36 -3.95
CA ARG A 432 -13.41 34.27 -3.34
C ARG A 432 -14.48 34.89 -4.22
N ASN A 433 -14.19 36.04 -4.81
CA ASN A 433 -15.12 36.74 -5.73
C ASN A 433 -15.36 35.92 -7.02
N LEU A 434 -14.33 35.30 -7.58
CA LEU A 434 -14.47 34.40 -8.74
C LEU A 434 -15.29 33.13 -8.40
N LYS A 435 -15.18 32.61 -7.19
CA LYS A 435 -15.97 31.45 -6.73
C LYS A 435 -17.43 31.82 -6.45
N GLY A 436 -17.70 33.06 -6.04
CA GLY A 436 -19.04 33.63 -5.90
C GLY A 436 -19.77 33.75 -7.24
N GLN A 437 -19.12 34.32 -8.24
CA GLN A 437 -19.66 34.47 -9.59
C GLN A 437 -20.01 33.16 -10.29
N LYS A 438 -19.23 32.08 -10.07
CA LYS A 438 -19.54 30.73 -10.59
C LYS A 438 -20.78 30.10 -9.94
N ARG A 439 -21.10 30.43 -8.68
CA ARG A 439 -22.28 29.91 -7.98
C ARG A 439 -23.58 30.59 -8.43
N ASP A 440 -23.53 31.86 -8.80
CA ASP A 440 -24.73 32.60 -9.29
C ASP A 440 -25.06 32.18 -10.73
N HIS A 441 -24.08 31.83 -11.57
CA HIS A 441 -24.33 31.33 -12.94
C HIS A 441 -24.91 29.89 -12.99
N THR A 442 -24.73 29.10 -11.92
CA THR A 442 -25.35 27.77 -11.82
C THR A 442 -26.75 27.76 -11.19
N ARG A 443 -27.17 28.88 -10.60
CA ARG A 443 -28.54 29.06 -10.05
C ARG A 443 -29.53 29.72 -11.03
N SER A 444 -29.03 30.19 -12.17
CA SER A 444 -29.86 30.88 -13.20
C SER A 444 -29.99 30.09 -14.52
N LYS A 445 -29.84 28.75 -14.45
CA LYS A 445 -30.16 27.82 -15.55
C LYS A 445 -31.18 26.78 -15.11
#